data_62e3bf7f57fce0a741efc8001405bbed
#
_entry.id   62e3bf7f57fce0a741efc8001405bbed
#
_cell.length_a   1.000
_cell.length_b   1.000
_cell.length_c   1.000
_cell.angle_alpha   90.00
_cell.angle_beta   90.00
_cell.angle_gamma   90.00
#
_symmetry.space_group_name_H-M   'P 1'
#
loop_
_entity.id
_entity.type
_entity.pdbx_description
1 polymer ?
#
loop_
_entity_poly.entity_id
_entity_poly.type
_entity_poly.pdbx_seq_one_letter_code
_entity_poly.pdbx_strand_id
1 'polypeptide(L)'
;MNVGGNIEYAQYTNDTYQKQFTSIPRTIVYQTDLGIWKWGIYATAIYESYNERFTASLGVRADANNYSSDMNNLLDQLSPRLSLSYRLSDPLYINANIGRYYELPPYTTLGFKDNEGNYVNRTNHLSYIRSDQAGLGLEYRPTSYLKFTTEGFYKHYDRYPMSILDSIPLASKGTDYGVLGNEAVSSTATGRAYGLEIMGRWYNYKGLTFIASYTLVRSEFKDGRNMDTYLPSAWDNKHLFTFSGTYSLPKNWDVGAKFRVVGGAPYTPYDVEKSSYVEAWDANNGLYLSLIHISEPT
;
A
#
# COMPACT_ATOMS: atom_id res chain seq x y z
N MET A 1 16.98 -20.80 13.67
CA MET A 1 15.72 -21.12 12.97
C MET A 1 14.55 -20.79 13.88
N ASN A 2 13.56 -20.05 13.39
CA ASN A 2 12.34 -19.70 14.13
C ASN A 2 11.14 -20.25 13.37
N VAL A 3 10.18 -20.85 14.09
CA VAL A 3 8.91 -21.34 13.55
C VAL A 3 7.80 -20.85 14.46
N GLY A 4 6.69 -20.40 13.91
CA GLY A 4 5.57 -19.92 14.69
C GLY A 4 4.27 -19.93 13.91
N GLY A 5 3.19 -19.65 14.63
CA GLY A 5 1.86 -19.45 14.07
C GLY A 5 1.11 -18.37 14.81
N ASN A 6 0.10 -17.82 14.16
CA ASN A 6 -0.84 -16.88 14.75
C ASN A 6 -2.27 -17.25 14.42
N ILE A 7 -3.17 -16.90 15.32
CA ILE A 7 -4.60 -16.91 15.10
C ILE A 7 -5.17 -15.60 15.61
N GLU A 8 -6.09 -15.01 14.85
CA GLU A 8 -6.70 -13.72 15.17
C GLU A 8 -8.17 -13.74 14.79
N TYR A 9 -9.01 -13.15 15.63
CA TYR A 9 -10.40 -12.84 15.29
C TYR A 9 -10.56 -11.34 15.11
N ALA A 10 -11.13 -10.94 13.98
CA ALA A 10 -11.44 -9.56 13.68
C ALA A 10 -12.94 -9.41 13.43
N GLN A 11 -13.55 -8.40 14.02
CA GLN A 11 -14.94 -8.03 13.77
C GLN A 11 -14.99 -6.63 13.16
N TYR A 12 -15.71 -6.51 12.06
CA TYR A 12 -15.96 -5.25 11.36
C TYR A 12 -17.45 -4.99 11.28
N THR A 13 -17.88 -3.86 11.82
CA THR A 13 -19.26 -3.38 11.76
C THR A 13 -19.34 -2.07 10.99
N ASN A 14 -20.33 -1.93 10.15
CA ASN A 14 -20.56 -0.71 9.37
C ASN A 14 -22.06 -0.53 9.12
N ASP A 15 -22.52 0.73 9.19
CA ASP A 15 -23.86 1.14 8.78
C ASP A 15 -23.70 2.17 7.65
N THR A 16 -24.15 1.79 6.46
CA THR A 16 -23.92 2.56 5.22
C THR A 16 -25.24 3.04 4.64
N TYR A 17 -25.31 4.35 4.46
CA TYR A 17 -26.26 5.01 3.58
C TYR A 17 -25.48 5.88 2.59
N GLN A 18 -25.49 5.50 1.30
CA GLN A 18 -24.76 6.20 0.26
C GLN A 18 -25.63 6.40 -0.97
N LYS A 19 -25.70 7.63 -1.46
CA LYS A 19 -26.23 7.93 -2.79
C LYS A 19 -25.07 7.97 -3.78
N GLN A 20 -25.09 7.06 -4.74
CA GLN A 20 -24.13 7.07 -5.85
C GLN A 20 -24.79 7.82 -7.02
N PHE A 21 -24.14 8.94 -7.40
CA PHE A 21 -24.54 9.73 -8.55
C PHE A 21 -23.78 9.22 -9.78
N THR A 22 -24.36 8.21 -10.41
CA THR A 22 -23.94 7.68 -11.71
C THR A 22 -25.02 8.02 -12.73
N SER A 23 -24.81 7.69 -14.01
CA SER A 23 -25.86 7.84 -15.05
C SER A 23 -27.21 7.22 -14.66
N ILE A 24 -27.21 6.26 -13.74
CA ILE A 24 -28.42 5.74 -13.07
C ILE A 24 -28.18 5.91 -11.57
N PRO A 25 -28.81 6.90 -10.90
CA PRO A 25 -28.63 7.12 -9.48
C PRO A 25 -29.01 5.87 -8.67
N ARG A 26 -28.14 5.47 -7.77
CA ARG A 26 -28.38 4.33 -6.87
C ARG A 26 -28.28 4.77 -5.43
N THR A 27 -29.16 4.28 -4.58
CA THR A 27 -29.03 4.39 -3.14
C THR A 27 -28.60 3.03 -2.61
N ILE A 28 -27.49 3.00 -1.90
CA ILE A 28 -26.96 1.81 -1.24
C ILE A 28 -27.23 1.97 0.24
N VAL A 29 -27.96 1.01 0.80
CA VAL A 29 -28.29 0.97 2.23
C VAL A 29 -28.04 -0.44 2.73
N TYR A 30 -27.07 -0.61 3.61
CA TYR A 30 -26.84 -1.90 4.23
C TYR A 30 -26.14 -1.77 5.59
N GLN A 31 -26.31 -2.80 6.40
CA GLN A 31 -25.58 -2.99 7.64
C GLN A 31 -24.67 -4.20 7.51
N THR A 32 -23.41 -4.03 7.91
CA THR A 32 -22.43 -5.11 7.92
C THR A 32 -22.05 -5.43 9.36
N ASP A 33 -22.09 -6.71 9.69
CA ASP A 33 -21.41 -7.32 10.83
C ASP A 33 -20.62 -8.51 10.30
N LEU A 34 -19.31 -8.32 10.14
CA LEU A 34 -18.41 -9.27 9.52
C LEU A 34 -17.38 -9.76 10.51
N GLY A 35 -17.52 -11.01 10.96
CA GLY A 35 -16.54 -11.71 11.77
C GLY A 35 -15.59 -12.54 10.91
N ILE A 36 -14.28 -12.38 11.05
CA ILE A 36 -13.26 -13.11 10.30
C ILE A 36 -12.25 -13.72 11.27
N TRP A 37 -12.09 -15.03 11.21
CA TRP A 37 -10.96 -15.73 11.77
C TRP A 37 -9.81 -15.75 10.75
N LYS A 38 -8.63 -15.34 11.19
CA LYS A 38 -7.39 -15.35 10.41
C LYS A 38 -6.37 -16.23 11.10
N TRP A 39 -5.65 -17.03 10.34
CA TRP A 39 -4.56 -17.88 10.86
C TRP A 39 -3.39 -17.88 9.90
N GLY A 40 -2.23 -18.09 10.44
CA GLY A 40 -1.01 -18.16 9.64
C GLY A 40 0.08 -18.94 10.32
N ILE A 41 0.98 -19.46 9.51
CA ILE A 41 2.19 -20.15 9.94
C ILE A 41 3.40 -19.54 9.25
N TYR A 42 4.54 -19.57 9.92
CA TYR A 42 5.78 -19.09 9.33
C TYR A 42 6.99 -19.87 9.82
N ALA A 43 8.02 -19.90 8.99
CA ALA A 43 9.34 -20.38 9.35
C ALA A 43 10.40 -19.41 8.79
N THR A 44 11.46 -19.18 9.58
CA THR A 44 12.60 -18.35 9.16
C THR A 44 13.89 -19.03 9.57
N ALA A 45 14.84 -19.12 8.65
CA ALA A 45 16.19 -19.58 8.88
C ALA A 45 17.16 -18.43 8.57
N ILE A 46 18.13 -18.21 9.47
CA ILE A 46 19.18 -17.23 9.29
C ILE A 46 20.50 -17.99 9.26
N TYR A 47 21.30 -17.71 8.24
CA TYR A 47 22.66 -18.16 8.10
C TYR A 47 23.60 -16.97 8.20
N GLU A 48 24.62 -17.09 9.00
CA GLU A 48 25.70 -16.13 9.12
C GLU A 48 27.03 -16.86 8.86
N SER A 49 27.84 -16.28 7.98
CA SER A 49 29.14 -16.85 7.66
C SER A 49 30.11 -16.69 8.83
N TYR A 50 31.06 -17.62 8.97
CA TYR A 50 32.02 -17.66 10.06
C TYR A 50 32.85 -16.36 10.19
N ASN A 51 33.11 -15.67 9.09
CA ASN A 51 33.83 -14.40 9.07
C ASN A 51 32.91 -13.17 9.25
N GLU A 52 31.63 -13.39 9.60
CA GLU A 52 30.59 -12.36 9.83
C GLU A 52 30.40 -11.37 8.65
N ARG A 53 30.89 -11.74 7.45
CA ARG A 53 30.76 -10.86 6.27
C ARG A 53 29.50 -11.08 5.49
N PHE A 54 28.90 -12.26 5.58
CA PHE A 54 27.71 -12.62 4.82
C PHE A 54 26.62 -13.12 5.75
N THR A 55 25.45 -12.52 5.64
CA THR A 55 24.22 -12.96 6.32
C THR A 55 23.13 -13.21 5.27
N ALA A 56 22.48 -14.35 5.35
CA ALA A 56 21.33 -14.70 4.55
C ALA A 56 20.15 -15.07 5.46
N SER A 57 18.96 -14.54 5.16
CA SER A 57 17.74 -14.89 5.86
C SER A 57 16.73 -15.41 4.84
N LEU A 58 16.31 -16.65 5.00
CA LEU A 58 15.26 -17.28 4.22
C LEU A 58 14.02 -17.46 5.10
N GLY A 59 12.90 -16.89 4.67
CA GLY A 59 11.61 -16.99 5.33
C GLY A 59 10.54 -17.52 4.42
N VAL A 60 9.56 -18.21 5.01
CA VAL A 60 8.32 -18.57 4.36
C VAL A 60 7.17 -18.31 5.32
N ARG A 61 6.08 -17.77 4.82
CA ARG A 61 4.85 -17.57 5.56
C ARG A 61 3.66 -17.99 4.70
N ALA A 62 2.63 -18.53 5.34
CA ALA A 62 1.36 -18.79 4.70
C ALA A 62 0.24 -18.28 5.60
N ASP A 63 -0.71 -17.57 5.01
CA ASP A 63 -1.85 -16.97 5.70
C ASP A 63 -3.15 -17.45 5.07
N ALA A 64 -4.20 -17.56 5.89
CA ALA A 64 -5.55 -17.88 5.42
C ALA A 64 -6.59 -17.27 6.36
N ASN A 65 -7.85 -17.25 5.91
CA ASN A 65 -8.98 -16.81 6.72
C ASN A 65 -10.28 -17.51 6.26
N ASN A 66 -11.35 -17.35 7.04
CA ASN A 66 -12.64 -17.96 6.76
C ASN A 66 -13.62 -17.07 5.98
N TYR A 67 -13.14 -15.99 5.35
CA TYR A 67 -14.01 -15.10 4.58
C TYR A 67 -14.63 -15.80 3.37
N SER A 68 -13.82 -16.52 2.59
CA SER A 68 -14.27 -17.25 1.40
C SER A 68 -13.40 -18.48 1.14
N SER A 69 -13.83 -19.34 0.22
CA SER A 69 -13.02 -20.47 -0.27
C SER A 69 -11.69 -20.02 -0.90
N ASP A 70 -11.69 -18.86 -1.57
CA ASP A 70 -10.51 -18.28 -2.23
C ASP A 70 -9.44 -17.79 -1.25
N MET A 71 -9.80 -17.63 0.03
CA MET A 71 -8.92 -17.13 1.08
C MET A 71 -8.62 -18.15 2.18
N ASN A 72 -9.18 -19.37 2.08
CA ASN A 72 -9.11 -20.36 3.15
C ASN A 72 -7.91 -21.31 3.03
N ASN A 73 -7.30 -21.41 1.86
CA ASN A 73 -6.19 -22.32 1.61
C ASN A 73 -4.84 -21.62 1.89
N LEU A 74 -4.08 -22.10 2.88
CA LEU A 74 -2.75 -21.58 3.24
C LEU A 74 -1.75 -21.59 2.07
N LEU A 75 -1.83 -22.54 1.16
CA LEU A 75 -0.88 -22.67 0.06
C LEU A 75 -1.07 -21.61 -1.03
N ASP A 76 -2.27 -21.05 -1.15
CA ASP A 76 -2.56 -20.00 -2.14
C ASP A 76 -1.97 -18.63 -1.76
N GLN A 77 -1.62 -18.45 -0.47
CA GLN A 77 -0.99 -17.28 0.09
C GLN A 77 0.45 -17.55 0.59
N LEU A 78 1.15 -18.47 -0.08
CA LEU A 78 2.54 -18.77 0.26
C LEU A 78 3.47 -17.59 -0.07
N SER A 79 4.15 -17.09 0.96
CA SER A 79 4.98 -15.87 0.96
C SER A 79 6.46 -16.20 1.20
N PRO A 80 7.22 -16.65 0.18
CA PRO A 80 8.66 -16.84 0.30
C PRO A 80 9.38 -15.49 0.33
N ARG A 81 10.45 -15.39 1.12
CA ARG A 81 11.25 -14.18 1.31
C ARG A 81 12.73 -14.54 1.44
N LEU A 82 13.59 -13.81 0.77
CA LEU A 82 15.03 -13.91 0.89
C LEU A 82 15.62 -12.52 1.14
N SER A 83 16.47 -12.40 2.15
CA SER A 83 17.26 -11.21 2.41
C SER A 83 18.72 -11.57 2.53
N LEU A 84 19.58 -10.80 1.89
CA LEU A 84 21.02 -10.99 1.86
C LEU A 84 21.70 -9.70 2.32
N SER A 85 22.73 -9.84 3.13
CA SER A 85 23.61 -8.75 3.54
C SER A 85 25.06 -9.18 3.38
N TYR A 86 25.87 -8.34 2.73
CA TYR A 86 27.29 -8.58 2.56
C TYR A 86 28.11 -7.36 2.95
N ARG A 87 29.06 -7.56 3.89
CA ARG A 87 30.03 -6.54 4.31
C ARG A 87 31.18 -6.47 3.32
N LEU A 88 31.16 -5.46 2.45
CA LEU A 88 32.22 -5.19 1.48
C LEU A 88 33.51 -4.74 2.17
N SER A 89 33.38 -3.84 3.15
CA SER A 89 34.46 -3.38 4.03
C SER A 89 33.85 -3.04 5.39
N ASP A 90 34.66 -2.72 6.39
CA ASP A 90 34.16 -2.44 7.75
C ASP A 90 33.06 -1.37 7.81
N PRO A 91 33.14 -0.25 7.05
CA PRO A 91 32.06 0.72 7.08
C PRO A 91 30.98 0.47 6.03
N LEU A 92 31.14 -0.48 5.07
CA LEU A 92 30.28 -0.56 3.88
C LEU A 92 29.63 -1.93 3.73
N TYR A 93 28.26 -1.92 3.63
CA TYR A 93 27.45 -3.11 3.41
C TYR A 93 26.60 -2.95 2.15
N ILE A 94 26.38 -4.05 1.45
CA ILE A 94 25.38 -4.19 0.39
C ILE A 94 24.28 -5.10 0.91
N ASN A 95 23.03 -4.68 0.71
CA ASN A 95 21.84 -5.42 1.14
C ASN A 95 20.95 -5.67 -0.08
N ALA A 96 20.39 -6.86 -0.19
CA ALA A 96 19.42 -7.20 -1.21
C ALA A 96 18.27 -7.98 -0.59
N ASN A 97 17.06 -7.75 -1.07
CA ASN A 97 15.89 -8.49 -0.66
C ASN A 97 15.00 -8.80 -1.86
N ILE A 98 14.33 -9.95 -1.79
CA ILE A 98 13.26 -10.33 -2.72
C ILE A 98 12.22 -11.12 -1.93
N GLY A 99 10.95 -10.90 -2.22
CA GLY A 99 9.90 -11.62 -1.53
C GLY A 99 8.53 -11.43 -2.13
N ARG A 100 7.65 -12.37 -1.82
CA ARG A 100 6.22 -12.32 -2.09
C ARG A 100 5.47 -12.05 -0.79
N TYR A 101 4.47 -11.21 -0.88
CA TYR A 101 3.64 -10.81 0.25
C TYR A 101 2.18 -10.87 -0.16
N TYR A 102 1.33 -11.21 0.81
CA TYR A 102 -0.11 -11.17 0.66
C TYR A 102 -0.70 -10.25 1.72
N GLU A 103 -1.68 -9.46 1.31
CA GLU A 103 -2.41 -8.54 2.17
C GLU A 103 -3.91 -8.74 1.99
N LEU A 104 -4.63 -8.74 3.11
CA LEU A 104 -6.09 -8.81 3.07
C LEU A 104 -6.63 -7.49 2.50
N PRO A 105 -7.59 -7.52 1.56
CA PRO A 105 -8.30 -6.32 1.12
C PRO A 105 -8.95 -5.57 2.29
N PRO A 106 -9.20 -4.26 2.16
CA PRO A 106 -9.84 -3.47 3.21
C PRO A 106 -11.17 -4.07 3.67
N TYR A 107 -11.46 -3.96 4.98
CA TYR A 107 -12.73 -4.49 5.53
C TYR A 107 -13.97 -3.83 4.92
N THR A 108 -13.88 -2.58 4.49
CA THR A 108 -14.93 -1.90 3.72
C THR A 108 -15.28 -2.67 2.45
N THR A 109 -14.26 -3.15 1.73
CA THR A 109 -14.43 -3.95 0.51
C THR A 109 -14.94 -5.35 0.82
N LEU A 110 -14.41 -6.02 1.86
CA LEU A 110 -14.89 -7.33 2.30
C LEU A 110 -16.32 -7.29 2.80
N GLY A 111 -16.70 -6.23 3.49
CA GLY A 111 -18.01 -6.03 4.12
C GLY A 111 -19.07 -5.44 3.20
N PHE A 112 -18.75 -5.11 1.94
CA PHE A 112 -19.71 -4.54 1.01
C PHE A 112 -20.86 -5.50 0.70
N LYS A 113 -22.09 -5.00 0.88
CA LYS A 113 -23.33 -5.74 0.60
C LYS A 113 -24.19 -5.02 -0.41
N ASP A 114 -25.01 -5.80 -1.11
CA ASP A 114 -26.14 -5.29 -1.88
C ASP A 114 -27.33 -4.92 -0.95
N ASN A 115 -28.40 -4.42 -1.55
CA ASN A 115 -29.62 -4.06 -0.81
C ASN A 115 -30.40 -5.30 -0.31
N GLU A 116 -30.08 -6.49 -0.81
CA GLU A 116 -30.62 -7.78 -0.38
C GLU A 116 -29.81 -8.37 0.80
N GLY A 117 -28.68 -7.74 1.17
CA GLY A 117 -27.85 -8.14 2.30
C GLY A 117 -26.78 -9.17 1.98
N ASN A 118 -26.54 -9.47 0.68
CA ASN A 118 -25.50 -10.42 0.27
C ASN A 118 -24.12 -9.77 0.24
N TYR A 119 -23.08 -10.48 0.64
CA TYR A 119 -21.69 -10.05 0.50
C TYR A 119 -21.25 -10.14 -0.97
N VAL A 120 -21.35 -9.03 -1.71
CA VAL A 120 -21.12 -8.98 -3.16
C VAL A 120 -19.69 -9.41 -3.51
N ASN A 121 -18.70 -8.90 -2.80
CA ASN A 121 -17.29 -9.18 -3.11
C ASN A 121 -16.85 -10.59 -2.74
N ARG A 122 -17.59 -11.27 -1.85
CA ARG A 122 -17.40 -12.71 -1.61
C ARG A 122 -17.83 -13.52 -2.85
N THR A 123 -18.95 -13.16 -3.45
CA THR A 123 -19.48 -13.80 -4.68
C THR A 123 -18.58 -13.47 -5.89
N ASN A 124 -17.95 -12.30 -5.92
CA ASN A 124 -17.00 -11.90 -6.96
C ASN A 124 -15.60 -12.52 -6.80
N HIS A 125 -15.44 -13.53 -5.94
CA HIS A 125 -14.17 -14.21 -5.71
C HIS A 125 -13.03 -13.27 -5.31
N LEU A 126 -13.33 -12.27 -4.45
CA LEU A 126 -12.30 -11.39 -3.90
C LEU A 126 -11.25 -12.20 -3.15
N SER A 127 -10.00 -11.99 -3.49
CA SER A 127 -8.84 -12.73 -2.95
C SER A 127 -7.83 -11.80 -2.27
N TYR A 128 -6.81 -12.36 -1.65
CA TYR A 128 -5.68 -11.59 -1.13
C TYR A 128 -4.98 -10.80 -2.24
N ILE A 129 -4.64 -9.55 -1.94
CA ILE A 129 -3.75 -8.72 -2.76
C ILE A 129 -2.35 -9.34 -2.71
N ARG A 130 -1.72 -9.57 -3.86
CA ARG A 130 -0.35 -10.06 -3.96
C ARG A 130 0.61 -8.93 -4.28
N SER A 131 1.76 -8.91 -3.60
CA SER A 131 2.86 -7.98 -3.88
C SER A 131 4.17 -8.77 -3.99
N ASP A 132 4.80 -8.74 -5.17
CA ASP A 132 6.15 -9.25 -5.41
C ASP A 132 7.12 -8.07 -5.33
N GLN A 133 8.12 -8.14 -4.45
CA GLN A 133 8.99 -7.01 -4.11
C GLN A 133 10.46 -7.40 -4.26
N ALA A 134 11.28 -6.45 -4.71
CA ALA A 134 12.73 -6.54 -4.73
C ALA A 134 13.35 -5.21 -4.30
N GLY A 135 14.44 -5.27 -3.56
CA GLY A 135 15.22 -4.12 -3.11
C GLY A 135 16.71 -4.39 -3.18
N LEU A 136 17.48 -3.35 -3.47
CA LEU A 136 18.94 -3.36 -3.44
C LEU A 136 19.42 -2.07 -2.79
N GLY A 137 20.24 -2.18 -1.76
CA GLY A 137 20.69 -1.04 -0.99
C GLY A 137 22.15 -1.10 -0.60
N LEU A 138 22.67 0.08 -0.28
CA LEU A 138 23.99 0.28 0.32
C LEU A 138 23.81 0.89 1.71
N GLU A 139 24.60 0.42 2.65
CA GLU A 139 24.69 0.98 3.99
C GLU A 139 26.13 1.35 4.28
N TYR A 140 26.36 2.60 4.67
CA TYR A 140 27.67 3.13 5.01
C TYR A 140 27.72 3.67 6.45
N ARG A 141 28.57 3.07 7.25
CA ARG A 141 28.77 3.39 8.68
C ARG A 141 30.20 3.88 8.90
N PRO A 142 30.57 5.12 8.55
CA PRO A 142 31.92 5.63 8.71
C PRO A 142 32.37 5.71 10.17
N THR A 143 31.43 5.85 11.09
CA THR A 143 31.66 5.91 12.54
C THR A 143 30.53 5.21 13.29
N SER A 144 30.69 4.99 14.58
CA SER A 144 29.67 4.37 15.44
C SER A 144 28.40 5.22 15.61
N TYR A 145 28.49 6.53 15.38
CA TYR A 145 27.39 7.48 15.53
C TYR A 145 26.79 7.94 14.20
N LEU A 146 27.37 7.56 13.05
CA LEU A 146 26.92 8.02 11.75
C LEU A 146 26.62 6.84 10.82
N LYS A 147 25.42 6.85 10.25
CA LYS A 147 24.95 5.84 9.30
C LYS A 147 24.26 6.51 8.12
N PHE A 148 24.58 6.09 6.92
CA PHE A 148 23.86 6.41 5.69
C PHE A 148 23.32 5.12 5.07
N THR A 149 22.11 5.19 4.52
CA THR A 149 21.56 4.12 3.69
C THR A 149 20.99 4.71 2.42
N THR A 150 21.12 3.96 1.33
CA THR A 150 20.39 4.21 0.09
C THR A 150 19.85 2.89 -0.41
N GLU A 151 18.59 2.86 -0.86
CA GLU A 151 17.93 1.65 -1.35
C GLU A 151 17.05 1.98 -2.56
N GLY A 152 17.28 1.27 -3.65
CA GLY A 152 16.36 1.21 -4.77
C GLY A 152 15.39 0.05 -4.57
N PHE A 153 14.10 0.27 -4.81
CA PHE A 153 13.08 -0.76 -4.65
C PHE A 153 12.14 -0.82 -5.85
N TYR A 154 11.60 -2.01 -6.08
CA TYR A 154 10.51 -2.27 -7.02
C TYR A 154 9.50 -3.21 -6.40
N LYS A 155 8.19 -2.88 -6.53
CA LYS A 155 7.06 -3.68 -6.08
C LYS A 155 6.10 -3.85 -7.23
N HIS A 156 5.71 -5.09 -7.49
CA HIS A 156 4.65 -5.43 -8.44
C HIS A 156 3.43 -5.90 -7.68
N TYR A 157 2.30 -5.27 -7.94
CA TYR A 157 1.00 -5.64 -7.34
C TYR A 157 0.17 -6.42 -8.34
N ASP A 158 -0.49 -7.45 -7.83
CA ASP A 158 -1.43 -8.28 -8.58
C ASP A 158 -2.63 -8.63 -7.68
N ARG A 159 -3.74 -9.01 -8.29
CA ARG A 159 -4.99 -9.28 -7.58
C ARG A 159 -5.47 -8.10 -6.73
N TYR A 160 -5.11 -6.88 -7.10
CA TYR A 160 -5.60 -5.70 -6.40
C TYR A 160 -7.09 -5.47 -6.76
N PRO A 161 -7.93 -4.94 -5.83
CA PRO A 161 -9.33 -4.67 -6.11
C PRO A 161 -9.51 -3.67 -7.26
N MET A 162 -10.25 -4.09 -8.30
CA MET A 162 -10.69 -3.30 -9.44
C MET A 162 -12.18 -3.06 -9.32
N SER A 163 -12.63 -1.83 -9.41
CA SER A 163 -14.05 -1.50 -9.46
C SER A 163 -14.73 -2.15 -10.66
N ILE A 164 -15.85 -2.82 -10.45
CA ILE A 164 -16.67 -3.37 -11.55
C ILE A 164 -17.46 -2.25 -12.22
N LEU A 165 -17.75 -1.17 -11.50
CA LEU A 165 -18.59 -0.07 -12.01
C LEU A 165 -17.90 0.74 -13.10
N ASP A 166 -16.64 1.11 -12.90
CA ASP A 166 -15.90 2.04 -13.76
C ASP A 166 -14.54 1.52 -14.22
N SER A 167 -14.20 0.27 -13.84
CA SER A 167 -12.92 -0.38 -14.17
C SER A 167 -11.68 0.41 -13.71
N ILE A 168 -11.82 1.18 -12.62
CA ILE A 168 -10.71 1.92 -11.99
C ILE A 168 -10.21 1.11 -10.79
N PRO A 169 -8.87 0.90 -10.66
CA PRO A 169 -8.30 0.29 -9.45
C PRO A 169 -8.63 1.10 -8.20
N LEU A 170 -9.03 0.45 -7.11
CA LEU A 170 -9.32 1.17 -5.86
C LEU A 170 -8.12 1.99 -5.35
N ALA A 171 -6.89 1.57 -5.65
CA ALA A 171 -5.69 2.32 -5.32
C ALA A 171 -5.64 3.71 -5.96
N SER A 172 -6.32 3.93 -7.09
CA SER A 172 -6.36 5.20 -7.82
C SER A 172 -7.58 6.06 -7.49
N LYS A 173 -8.47 5.59 -6.59
CA LYS A 173 -9.68 6.32 -6.17
C LYS A 173 -9.54 7.08 -4.84
N GLY A 174 -8.45 6.99 -4.14
CA GLY A 174 -8.29 7.42 -2.75
C GLY A 174 -8.16 8.92 -2.48
N THR A 175 -8.43 9.80 -3.45
CA THR A 175 -8.27 11.25 -3.28
C THR A 175 -9.55 11.99 -2.91
N ASP A 176 -10.71 11.33 -2.98
CA ASP A 176 -12.00 11.90 -2.65
C ASP A 176 -12.34 11.62 -1.17
N TYR A 177 -13.17 12.48 -0.57
CA TYR A 177 -13.60 12.36 0.84
C TYR A 177 -14.57 11.17 1.09
N GLY A 178 -14.80 10.33 0.10
CA GLY A 178 -15.67 9.16 0.19
C GLY A 178 -15.02 7.97 0.89
N VAL A 179 -15.84 7.04 1.37
CA VAL A 179 -15.37 5.75 1.89
C VAL A 179 -14.90 4.90 0.71
N LEU A 180 -13.63 4.52 0.75
CA LEU A 180 -13.05 3.67 -0.30
C LEU A 180 -13.45 2.21 -0.10
N GLY A 181 -13.82 1.53 -1.19
CA GLY A 181 -14.12 0.10 -1.18
C GLY A 181 -15.58 -0.27 -0.93
N ASN A 182 -16.47 0.71 -0.77
CA ASN A 182 -17.92 0.54 -0.63
C ASN A 182 -18.60 0.26 -1.98
N GLU A 183 -18.03 -0.67 -2.76
CA GLU A 183 -18.49 -0.99 -4.11
C GLU A 183 -18.13 -2.43 -4.50
N ALA A 184 -18.77 -2.91 -5.57
CA ALA A 184 -18.46 -4.21 -6.16
C ALA A 184 -17.09 -4.16 -6.85
N VAL A 185 -16.23 -5.12 -6.52
CA VAL A 185 -14.88 -5.22 -7.08
C VAL A 185 -14.56 -6.62 -7.56
N SER A 186 -13.54 -6.72 -8.41
CA SER A 186 -12.87 -7.96 -8.81
C SER A 186 -11.38 -7.90 -8.43
N SER A 187 -10.74 -9.05 -8.21
CA SER A 187 -9.30 -9.14 -7.91
C SER A 187 -8.45 -9.19 -9.19
N THR A 188 -8.58 -8.18 -10.05
CA THR A 188 -7.96 -8.17 -11.39
C THR A 188 -6.99 -7.03 -11.64
N ALA A 189 -6.95 -6.02 -10.77
CA ALA A 189 -6.05 -4.90 -10.98
C ALA A 189 -4.59 -5.30 -10.74
N THR A 190 -3.72 -4.76 -11.60
CA THR A 190 -2.27 -4.87 -11.47
C THR A 190 -1.65 -3.49 -11.34
N GLY A 191 -0.55 -3.39 -10.61
CA GLY A 191 0.12 -2.13 -10.39
C GLY A 191 1.60 -2.30 -10.08
N ARG A 192 2.28 -1.18 -9.92
CA ARG A 192 3.69 -1.15 -9.54
C ARG A 192 3.99 0.05 -8.64
N ALA A 193 4.96 -0.12 -7.75
CA ALA A 193 5.59 0.99 -7.05
C ALA A 193 7.11 0.82 -7.11
N TYR A 194 7.82 1.89 -7.39
CA TYR A 194 9.28 1.87 -7.46
C TYR A 194 9.85 3.21 -7.03
N GLY A 195 11.09 3.18 -6.57
CA GLY A 195 11.68 4.39 -6.06
C GLY A 195 13.07 4.22 -5.52
N LEU A 196 13.56 5.32 -4.93
CA LEU A 196 14.83 5.42 -4.25
C LEU A 196 14.61 6.04 -2.87
N GLU A 197 15.15 5.39 -1.86
CA GLU A 197 15.18 5.91 -0.49
C GLU A 197 16.62 6.24 -0.09
N ILE A 198 16.81 7.41 0.53
CA ILE A 198 18.10 7.84 1.10
C ILE A 198 17.83 8.24 2.54
N MET A 199 18.63 7.74 3.48
CA MET A 199 18.52 8.07 4.89
C MET A 199 19.91 8.35 5.48
N GLY A 200 20.00 9.40 6.27
CA GLY A 200 21.13 9.71 7.13
C GLY A 200 20.70 9.70 8.60
N ARG A 201 21.46 9.04 9.44
CA ARG A 201 21.23 9.01 10.88
C ARG A 201 22.51 9.42 11.62
N TRP A 202 22.36 10.39 12.51
CA TRP A 202 23.36 10.86 13.46
C TRP A 202 22.88 10.53 14.87
N TYR A 203 23.65 9.78 15.62
CA TYR A 203 23.20 9.24 16.90
C TYR A 203 24.11 9.63 18.05
N ASN A 204 23.56 10.42 18.98
CA ASN A 204 24.17 10.78 20.28
C ASN A 204 25.66 11.17 20.24
N TYR A 205 26.04 11.99 19.28
CA TYR A 205 27.38 12.57 19.24
C TYR A 205 27.35 14.05 19.60
N LYS A 206 28.03 14.43 20.67
CA LYS A 206 28.05 15.79 21.24
C LYS A 206 26.63 16.32 21.55
N GLY A 207 25.77 15.46 22.10
CA GLY A 207 24.41 15.80 22.45
C GLY A 207 23.42 15.87 21.27
N LEU A 208 23.90 15.67 20.04
CA LEU A 208 23.03 15.72 18.83
C LEU A 208 22.61 14.32 18.42
N THR A 209 21.31 14.16 18.21
CA THR A 209 20.71 12.99 17.56
C THR A 209 19.76 13.48 16.48
N PHE A 210 19.91 13.00 15.24
CA PHE A 210 18.92 13.27 14.20
C PHE A 210 18.82 12.12 13.19
N ILE A 211 17.70 12.09 12.50
CA ILE A 211 17.45 11.27 11.32
C ILE A 211 16.86 12.16 10.23
N ALA A 212 17.41 12.03 9.02
CA ALA A 212 16.88 12.66 7.82
C ALA A 212 16.65 11.58 6.78
N SER A 213 15.49 11.58 6.15
CA SER A 213 15.14 10.63 5.08
C SER A 213 14.51 11.36 3.91
N TYR A 214 14.84 10.90 2.72
CA TYR A 214 14.22 11.34 1.49
C TYR A 214 13.82 10.12 0.66
N THR A 215 12.59 10.11 0.18
CA THR A 215 12.06 9.07 -0.69
C THR A 215 11.56 9.70 -1.98
N LEU A 216 12.05 9.20 -3.10
CA LEU A 216 11.49 9.41 -4.41
C LEU A 216 10.70 8.16 -4.78
N VAL A 217 9.38 8.28 -4.99
CA VAL A 217 8.49 7.14 -5.24
C VAL A 217 7.53 7.42 -6.38
N ARG A 218 7.29 6.41 -7.20
CA ARG A 218 6.17 6.33 -8.13
C ARG A 218 5.33 5.13 -7.75
N SER A 219 4.01 5.34 -7.70
CA SER A 219 3.02 4.30 -7.41
C SER A 219 1.85 4.45 -8.36
N GLU A 220 1.62 3.43 -9.20
CA GLU A 220 0.67 3.50 -10.29
C GLU A 220 0.05 2.14 -10.59
N PHE A 221 -1.19 2.13 -11.05
CA PHE A 221 -1.95 0.93 -11.39
C PHE A 221 -2.48 1.02 -12.82
N LYS A 222 -2.60 -0.13 -13.48
CA LYS A 222 -3.14 -0.19 -14.84
C LYS A 222 -4.62 0.20 -14.84
N ASP A 223 -4.98 1.06 -15.79
CA ASP A 223 -6.38 1.42 -16.04
C ASP A 223 -7.13 0.22 -16.64
N GLY A 224 -8.19 -0.22 -15.99
CA GLY A 224 -8.98 -1.36 -16.49
C GLY A 224 -9.72 -1.08 -17.81
N ARG A 225 -9.87 0.19 -18.18
CA ARG A 225 -10.46 0.63 -19.45
C ARG A 225 -9.45 0.62 -20.60
N ASN A 226 -8.17 0.83 -20.27
CA ASN A 226 -7.05 0.79 -21.20
C ASN A 226 -5.80 0.24 -20.50
N MET A 227 -5.57 -1.06 -20.66
CA MET A 227 -4.48 -1.79 -19.98
C MET A 227 -3.06 -1.32 -20.36
N ASP A 228 -2.90 -0.50 -21.38
CA ASP A 228 -1.62 0.10 -21.74
C ASP A 228 -1.33 1.41 -20.95
N THR A 229 -2.34 1.95 -20.27
CA THR A 229 -2.25 3.17 -19.48
C THR A 229 -2.11 2.88 -18.00
N TYR A 230 -1.26 3.67 -17.33
CA TYR A 230 -1.14 3.64 -15.88
C TYR A 230 -1.76 4.90 -15.26
N LEU A 231 -2.57 4.69 -14.23
CA LEU A 231 -3.12 5.74 -13.38
C LEU A 231 -2.28 5.84 -12.10
N PRO A 232 -1.90 7.03 -11.65
CA PRO A 232 -1.23 7.19 -10.36
C PRO A 232 -2.16 6.68 -9.24
N SER A 233 -1.56 6.04 -8.23
CA SER A 233 -2.32 5.74 -7.01
C SER A 233 -2.50 7.00 -6.17
N ALA A 234 -3.45 6.98 -5.23
CA ALA A 234 -3.68 8.07 -4.28
C ALA A 234 -2.43 8.42 -3.43
N TRP A 235 -1.47 7.50 -3.36
CA TRP A 235 -0.23 7.64 -2.61
C TRP A 235 0.99 8.02 -3.49
N ASP A 236 0.81 8.35 -4.77
CA ASP A 236 1.89 8.78 -5.68
C ASP A 236 2.34 10.21 -5.39
N ASN A 237 2.81 10.46 -4.18
CA ASN A 237 3.27 11.78 -3.72
C ASN A 237 4.62 12.19 -4.31
N LYS A 238 5.28 11.34 -5.05
CA LYS A 238 6.60 11.51 -5.69
C LYS A 238 7.75 11.79 -4.72
N HIS A 239 7.65 12.85 -3.93
CA HIS A 239 8.72 13.32 -3.05
C HIS A 239 8.26 13.35 -1.60
N LEU A 240 8.99 12.65 -0.72
CA LEU A 240 8.78 12.68 0.72
C LEU A 240 10.11 12.99 1.40
N PHE A 241 10.15 14.04 2.19
CA PHE A 241 11.28 14.37 3.03
C PHE A 241 10.84 14.44 4.48
N THR A 242 11.61 13.81 5.36
CA THR A 242 11.39 13.88 6.79
C THR A 242 12.72 14.13 7.50
N PHE A 243 12.73 15.10 8.39
CA PHE A 243 13.79 15.35 9.35
C PHE A 243 13.21 15.31 10.75
N SER A 244 13.92 14.64 11.67
CA SER A 244 13.60 14.66 13.09
C SER A 244 14.89 14.65 13.87
N GLY A 245 15.04 15.55 14.84
CA GLY A 245 16.24 15.63 15.64
C GLY A 245 16.01 16.21 17.01
N THR A 246 16.92 15.87 17.91
CA THR A 246 16.99 16.39 19.28
C THR A 246 18.41 16.82 19.59
N TYR A 247 18.52 17.88 20.37
CA TYR A 247 19.80 18.37 20.89
C TYR A 247 19.70 18.52 22.39
N SER A 248 20.63 17.84 23.09
CA SER A 248 20.76 17.91 24.57
C SER A 248 21.61 19.10 24.95
N LEU A 249 21.00 20.06 25.63
CA LEU A 249 21.63 21.27 26.17
C LEU A 249 22.13 21.02 27.58
N PRO A 250 23.04 21.89 28.08
CA PRO A 250 23.42 21.88 29.49
C PRO A 250 22.21 21.99 30.43
N LYS A 251 22.38 21.51 31.67
CA LYS A 251 21.34 21.51 32.72
C LYS A 251 20.10 20.65 32.39
N ASN A 252 20.30 19.53 31.70
CA ASN A 252 19.26 18.54 31.38
C ASN A 252 18.07 19.10 30.55
N TRP A 253 18.33 20.05 29.68
CA TRP A 253 17.37 20.50 28.70
C TRP A 253 17.56 19.76 27.38
N ASP A 254 16.46 19.27 26.80
CA ASP A 254 16.45 18.71 25.46
C ASP A 254 15.53 19.55 24.57
N VAL A 255 16.02 19.89 23.38
CA VAL A 255 15.24 20.61 22.34
C VAL A 255 15.11 19.71 21.14
N GLY A 256 13.87 19.47 20.68
CA GLY A 256 13.58 18.65 19.53
C GLY A 256 12.85 19.43 18.43
N ALA A 257 13.11 19.03 17.18
CA ALA A 257 12.41 19.55 16.01
C ALA A 257 12.07 18.40 15.05
N LYS A 258 10.90 18.51 14.41
CA LYS A 258 10.49 17.64 13.30
C LYS A 258 10.01 18.47 12.13
N PHE A 259 10.51 18.15 10.96
CA PHE A 259 10.11 18.79 9.71
C PHE A 259 9.74 17.72 8.68
N ARG A 260 8.65 17.91 7.95
CA ARG A 260 8.19 16.99 6.92
C ARG A 260 7.69 17.75 5.71
N VAL A 261 8.12 17.30 4.52
CA VAL A 261 7.59 17.74 3.24
C VAL A 261 7.06 16.52 2.51
N VAL A 262 5.86 16.63 1.99
CA VAL A 262 5.20 15.61 1.18
C VAL A 262 4.78 16.26 -0.11
N GLY A 263 5.12 15.67 -1.24
CA GLY A 263 4.66 16.11 -2.56
C GLY A 263 3.14 16.07 -2.66
N GLY A 264 2.59 16.84 -3.59
CA GLY A 264 1.14 16.86 -3.83
C GLY A 264 0.62 15.46 -4.20
N ALA A 265 -0.50 15.07 -3.59
CA ALA A 265 -1.22 13.89 -4.01
C ALA A 265 -1.76 14.08 -5.44
N PRO A 266 -1.85 13.02 -6.26
CA PRO A 266 -2.54 13.09 -7.54
C PRO A 266 -3.98 13.52 -7.34
N TYR A 267 -4.48 14.32 -8.23
CA TYR A 267 -5.89 14.69 -8.28
C TYR A 267 -6.40 14.52 -9.72
N THR A 268 -7.67 14.24 -9.85
CA THR A 268 -8.32 14.17 -11.15
C THR A 268 -8.89 15.54 -11.47
N PRO A 269 -8.41 16.22 -12.52
CA PRO A 269 -8.96 17.49 -12.92
C PRO A 269 -10.41 17.33 -13.40
N TYR A 270 -11.23 18.35 -13.19
CA TYR A 270 -12.57 18.42 -13.75
C TYR A 270 -12.53 18.96 -15.18
N ASP A 271 -13.40 18.44 -16.03
CA ASP A 271 -13.66 19.02 -17.35
C ASP A 271 -14.61 20.22 -17.16
N VAL A 272 -14.03 21.39 -16.98
CA VAL A 272 -14.80 22.61 -16.72
C VAL A 272 -15.66 23.01 -17.91
N GLU A 273 -15.19 22.78 -19.14
CA GLU A 273 -15.93 23.10 -20.35
C GLU A 273 -17.17 22.21 -20.49
N LYS A 274 -17.00 20.87 -20.46
CA LYS A 274 -18.15 19.95 -20.51
C LYS A 274 -19.06 20.11 -19.30
N SER A 275 -18.53 20.40 -18.13
CA SER A 275 -19.35 20.62 -16.93
C SER A 275 -20.14 21.92 -16.95
N SER A 276 -19.87 22.84 -17.88
CA SER A 276 -20.62 24.09 -18.05
C SER A 276 -21.92 23.94 -18.85
N TYR A 277 -22.10 22.83 -19.55
CA TYR A 277 -23.34 22.57 -20.29
C TYR A 277 -24.45 22.07 -19.34
N VAL A 278 -25.67 22.59 -19.51
CA VAL A 278 -26.83 22.25 -18.69
C VAL A 278 -27.11 20.75 -18.73
N GLU A 279 -27.06 20.14 -19.92
CA GLU A 279 -27.32 18.73 -20.13
C GLU A 279 -26.30 17.85 -19.37
N ALA A 280 -25.04 18.22 -19.36
CA ALA A 280 -24.01 17.50 -18.63
C ALA A 280 -24.17 17.64 -17.11
N TRP A 281 -24.55 18.84 -16.67
CA TRP A 281 -24.84 19.12 -15.26
C TRP A 281 -26.03 18.32 -14.76
N ASP A 282 -27.15 18.31 -15.51
CA ASP A 282 -28.34 17.57 -15.16
C ASP A 282 -28.11 16.07 -15.18
N ALA A 283 -27.43 15.55 -16.21
CA ALA A 283 -27.08 14.14 -16.29
C ALA A 283 -26.17 13.67 -15.14
N ASN A 284 -25.33 14.57 -14.62
CA ASN A 284 -24.39 14.30 -13.53
C ASN A 284 -24.92 14.71 -12.14
N ASN A 285 -26.21 14.98 -12.01
CA ASN A 285 -26.89 15.41 -10.76
C ASN A 285 -26.22 16.61 -10.07
N GLY A 286 -25.79 17.59 -10.83
CA GLY A 286 -25.17 18.79 -10.31
C GLY A 286 -23.71 18.64 -9.86
N LEU A 287 -23.05 17.55 -10.25
CA LEU A 287 -21.63 17.35 -9.97
C LEU A 287 -20.78 17.67 -11.21
N TYR A 288 -19.59 18.19 -10.97
CA TYR A 288 -18.61 18.36 -12.04
C TYR A 288 -18.17 17.03 -12.63
N LEU A 289 -18.02 16.99 -13.95
CA LEU A 289 -17.48 15.83 -14.65
C LEU A 289 -15.98 15.71 -14.38
N SER A 290 -15.56 14.55 -13.90
CA SER A 290 -14.15 14.22 -13.72
C SER A 290 -13.58 13.66 -15.02
N LEU A 291 -12.41 14.12 -15.45
CA LEU A 291 -11.73 13.62 -16.65
C LEU A 291 -11.41 12.12 -16.60
N ILE A 292 -11.27 11.54 -15.42
CA ILE A 292 -11.03 10.09 -15.29
C ILE A 292 -12.26 9.24 -15.64
N HIS A 293 -13.46 9.82 -15.54
CA HIS A 293 -14.73 9.15 -15.82
C HIS A 293 -15.29 9.45 -17.23
N ILE A 294 -14.61 10.35 -17.97
CA ILE A 294 -15.00 10.67 -19.33
C ILE A 294 -14.35 9.65 -20.26
N SER A 295 -15.11 8.62 -20.67
CA SER A 295 -14.76 7.86 -21.86
C SER A 295 -14.93 8.80 -23.04
N GLU A 296 -13.87 9.12 -23.77
CA GLU A 296 -14.04 9.76 -25.07
C GLU A 296 -14.93 8.86 -25.94
N PRO A 297 -16.02 9.38 -26.54
CA PRO A 297 -16.70 8.65 -27.57
C PRO A 297 -15.70 8.46 -28.72
N THR A 298 -15.39 7.21 -29.00
CA THR A 298 -14.66 6.79 -30.20
C THR A 298 -15.42 7.19 -31.46
#